data_24f3d5b15346f0a76d69c1fea7297681
#
_entry.id   24f3d5b15346f0a76d69c1fea7297681
#
_cell.length_a   1.000
_cell.length_b   1.000
_cell.length_c   1.000
_cell.angle_alpha   90.00
_cell.angle_beta   90.00
_cell.angle_gamma   90.00
#
_symmetry.space_group_name_H-M   'P 1'
#
loop_
_entity.id
_entity.type
_entity.pdbx_description
1 polymer ?
#
loop_
_entity_poly.entity_id
_entity_poly.type
_entity_poly.pdbx_seq_one_letter_code
_entity_poly.pdbx_strand_id
1 'polypeptide(L)' 'KNQESYGWIDYNYHLIKINEALQDKQGLEQTFLHEMLHGIIRERNLNVENEELIVEEIALGLHQVIRDNPKIFKDTEE' A
#
# COMPACT_ATOMS: atom_id res chain seq x y z
N LYS A 1 9.35 15.35 -2.73
CA LYS A 1 8.06 14.79 -3.01
C LYS A 1 7.64 15.02 -4.42
N ASN A 2 7.20 14.00 -5.05
CA ASN A 2 6.81 14.07 -6.44
C ASN A 2 5.31 14.20 -6.53
N GLN A 3 4.85 15.37 -7.00
CA GLN A 3 3.42 15.63 -7.11
C GLN A 3 2.74 14.73 -8.10
N GLU A 4 3.50 14.16 -9.01
CA GLU A 4 2.94 13.32 -10.06
C GLU A 4 2.83 11.87 -9.65
N SER A 5 3.34 11.52 -8.47
CA SER A 5 3.20 10.17 -7.97
C SER A 5 1.76 9.89 -7.56
N TYR A 6 1.37 8.63 -7.64
CA TYR A 6 0.07 8.24 -7.13
C TYR A 6 0.01 8.27 -5.62
N GLY A 7 1.17 8.18 -4.98
CA GLY A 7 1.21 8.24 -3.53
C GLY A 7 2.64 8.23 -3.02
N TRP A 8 2.77 8.44 -1.73
CA TRP A 8 4.08 8.40 -1.09
C TRP A 8 3.89 8.16 0.39
N ILE A 9 5.00 7.81 1.07
CA ILE A 9 4.98 7.54 2.50
C ILE A 9 5.81 8.58 3.23
N ASP A 10 5.25 9.09 4.31
CA ASP A 10 5.99 9.96 5.21
C ASP A 10 6.52 9.09 6.35
N TYR A 11 7.77 8.68 6.22
CA TYR A 11 8.35 7.75 7.19
C TYR A 11 8.47 8.34 8.59
N ASN A 12 8.63 9.66 8.67
CA ASN A 12 8.77 10.30 9.97
C ASN A 12 7.50 10.22 10.80
N TYR A 13 6.37 10.22 10.13
CA TYR A 13 5.08 10.26 10.80
C TYR A 13 4.24 9.04 10.52
N HIS A 14 4.81 8.08 9.82
CA HIS A 14 4.08 6.85 9.48
C HIS A 14 2.81 7.13 8.72
N LEU A 15 2.87 8.12 7.85
CA LEU A 15 1.70 8.52 7.06
C LEU A 15 1.85 8.04 5.62
N ILE A 16 0.71 7.67 5.04
CA ILE A 16 0.64 7.32 3.64
C ILE A 16 -0.26 8.34 2.96
N LYS A 17 0.28 8.98 1.94
CA LYS A 17 -0.46 9.96 1.16
C LYS A 17 -0.76 9.40 -0.22
N ILE A 18 -1.97 9.58 -0.67
CA ILE A 18 -2.40 9.06 -1.95
C ILE A 18 -3.03 10.19 -2.76
N ASN A 19 -2.64 10.28 -4.02
CA ASN A 19 -3.17 11.30 -4.90
C ASN A 19 -4.49 10.82 -5.48
N GLU A 20 -5.56 11.16 -4.79
CA GLU A 20 -6.89 10.68 -5.16
C GLU A 20 -7.36 11.22 -6.50
N ALA A 21 -6.80 12.33 -6.95
CA ALA A 21 -7.24 12.94 -8.18
C ALA A 21 -6.84 12.15 -9.42
N LEU A 22 -5.90 11.22 -9.28
CA LEU A 22 -5.35 10.50 -10.41
C LEU A 22 -5.83 9.06 -10.51
N GLN A 23 -6.67 8.60 -9.59
CA GLN A 23 -7.00 7.19 -9.53
C GLN A 23 -8.46 6.97 -9.19
N ASP A 24 -9.02 5.86 -9.66
CA ASP A 24 -10.33 5.43 -9.19
C ASP A 24 -10.16 4.71 -7.86
N LYS A 25 -11.28 4.24 -7.31
CA LYS A 25 -11.25 3.64 -5.99
C LYS A 25 -10.33 2.41 -5.92
N GLN A 26 -10.39 1.56 -6.94
CA GLN A 26 -9.57 0.37 -6.95
C GLN A 26 -8.10 0.73 -7.04
N GLY A 27 -7.78 1.73 -7.85
CA GLY A 27 -6.41 2.20 -7.94
C GLY A 27 -5.90 2.76 -6.63
N LEU A 28 -6.77 3.47 -5.91
CA LEU A 28 -6.40 4.00 -4.60
C LEU A 28 -6.07 2.89 -3.62
N GLU A 29 -6.88 1.85 -3.62
CA GLU A 29 -6.63 0.72 -2.72
C GLU A 29 -5.32 0.04 -3.04
N GLN A 30 -5.04 -0.16 -4.32
CA GLN A 30 -3.79 -0.81 -4.71
C GLN A 30 -2.59 0.07 -4.37
N THR A 31 -2.72 1.37 -4.60
CA THR A 31 -1.64 2.29 -4.27
C THR A 31 -1.38 2.31 -2.78
N PHE A 32 -2.44 2.29 -1.98
CA PHE A 32 -2.28 2.27 -0.53
C PHE A 32 -1.49 1.04 -0.10
N LEU A 33 -1.85 -0.12 -0.61
CA LEU A 33 -1.15 -1.34 -0.24
C LEU A 33 0.30 -1.31 -0.69
N HIS A 34 0.53 -0.79 -1.90
CA HIS A 34 1.88 -0.69 -2.42
C HIS A 34 2.76 0.16 -1.50
N GLU A 35 2.26 1.35 -1.15
CA GLU A 35 3.02 2.24 -0.30
C GLU A 35 3.16 1.69 1.11
N MET A 36 2.12 1.02 1.60
CA MET A 36 2.17 0.43 2.92
C MET A 36 3.29 -0.61 3.02
N LEU A 37 3.43 -1.42 1.99
CA LEU A 37 4.47 -2.45 2.00
C LEU A 37 5.86 -1.85 1.96
N HIS A 38 6.06 -0.79 1.16
CA HIS A 38 7.33 -0.08 1.18
C HIS A 38 7.62 0.46 2.57
N GLY A 39 6.59 1.01 3.22
CA GLY A 39 6.74 1.56 4.55
C GLY A 39 7.12 0.52 5.58
N ILE A 40 6.50 -0.65 5.49
CA ILE A 40 6.82 -1.73 6.41
C ILE A 40 8.27 -2.18 6.23
N ILE A 41 8.70 -2.33 4.99
CA ILE A 41 10.06 -2.73 4.71
C ILE A 41 11.04 -1.72 5.31
N ARG A 42 10.73 -0.44 5.16
CA ARG A 42 11.58 0.61 5.69
C ARG A 42 11.59 0.62 7.21
N GLU A 43 10.39 0.56 7.81
CA GLU A 43 10.27 0.64 9.25
C GLU A 43 10.91 -0.55 9.96
N ARG A 44 10.84 -1.70 9.33
CA ARG A 44 11.39 -2.91 9.91
C ARG A 44 12.83 -3.17 9.49
N ASN A 45 13.40 -2.27 8.70
CA ASN A 45 14.77 -2.39 8.23
C ASN A 45 15.04 -3.69 7.50
N LEU A 46 14.08 -4.07 6.66
CA LEU A 46 14.23 -5.30 5.91
C LEU A 46 15.12 -5.07 4.69
N ASN A 47 15.96 -6.04 4.40
CA ASN A 47 16.84 -5.97 3.25
C ASN A 47 16.24 -6.83 2.14
N VAL A 48 15.53 -6.20 1.23
CA VAL A 48 14.79 -6.90 0.19
C VAL A 48 15.38 -6.55 -1.16
N GLU A 49 15.90 -7.56 -1.86
CA GLU A 49 16.33 -7.36 -3.23
C GLU A 49 15.12 -7.28 -4.12
N ASN A 50 15.21 -6.45 -5.16
CA ASN A 50 14.11 -6.26 -6.08
C ASN A 50 12.85 -5.81 -5.32
N GLU A 51 13.04 -4.87 -4.41
CA GLU A 51 11.94 -4.43 -3.55
C GLU A 51 10.74 -3.97 -4.35
N GLU A 52 10.98 -3.21 -5.41
CA GLU A 52 9.86 -2.68 -6.19
C GLU A 52 9.02 -3.80 -6.80
N LEU A 53 9.68 -4.81 -7.34
CA LEU A 53 8.97 -5.93 -7.92
C LEU A 53 8.21 -6.72 -6.87
N ILE A 54 8.88 -7.00 -5.76
CA ILE A 54 8.26 -7.76 -4.67
C ILE A 54 7.04 -7.02 -4.12
N VAL A 55 7.20 -5.74 -3.88
CA VAL A 55 6.10 -4.92 -3.35
C VAL A 55 4.94 -4.90 -4.33
N GLU A 56 5.25 -4.72 -5.61
CA GLU A 56 4.20 -4.65 -6.62
C GLU A 56 3.38 -5.94 -6.64
N GLU A 57 4.07 -7.08 -6.66
CA GLU A 57 3.37 -8.36 -6.75
C GLU A 57 2.60 -8.67 -5.47
N ILE A 58 3.19 -8.38 -4.33
CA ILE A 58 2.51 -8.64 -3.07
C ILE A 58 1.30 -7.73 -2.91
N ALA A 59 1.44 -6.47 -3.32
CA ALA A 59 0.32 -5.54 -3.22
C ALA A 59 -0.86 -6.00 -4.06
N LEU A 60 -0.58 -6.47 -5.27
CA LEU A 60 -1.64 -6.95 -6.14
C LEU A 60 -2.31 -8.18 -5.55
N GLY A 61 -1.50 -9.12 -5.06
CA GLY A 61 -2.05 -10.32 -4.46
C GLY A 61 -2.85 -10.02 -3.20
N LEU A 62 -2.34 -9.11 -2.38
CA LEU A 62 -3.02 -8.73 -1.16
C LEU A 62 -4.36 -8.07 -1.47
N HIS A 63 -4.35 -7.20 -2.47
CA HIS A 63 -5.59 -6.53 -2.87
C HIS A 63 -6.64 -7.56 -3.30
N GLN A 64 -6.20 -8.59 -4.03
CA GLN A 64 -7.09 -9.64 -4.46
C GLN A 64 -7.68 -10.39 -3.27
N VAL A 65 -6.84 -10.72 -2.30
CA VAL A 65 -7.30 -11.44 -1.11
C VAL A 65 -8.33 -10.61 -0.36
N ILE A 66 -8.07 -9.33 -0.20
CA ILE A 66 -8.98 -8.47 0.54
C ILE A 66 -10.31 -8.33 -0.20
N ARG A 67 -10.27 -8.20 -1.51
CA ARG A 67 -11.50 -8.10 -2.30
C ARG A 67 -12.34 -9.36 -2.19
N ASP A 68 -11.67 -10.51 -2.16
CA ASP A 68 -12.37 -11.79 -2.07
C ASP A 68 -12.87 -12.07 -0.67
N ASN A 69 -12.36 -11.34 0.32
CA ASN A 69 -12.71 -11.55 1.71
C ASN A 69 -13.03 -10.22 2.39
N PRO A 70 -14.08 -9.55 1.95
CA PRO A 70 -14.35 -8.17 2.39
C PRO A 70 -14.60 -8.03 3.88
N LYS A 71 -14.91 -9.13 4.57
CA LYS A 71 -15.20 -9.05 5.99
C LYS A 71 -14.01 -9.38 6.87
N ILE A 72 -12.87 -9.59 6.24
CA ILE A 72 -11.71 -10.09 6.99
C ILE A 72 -11.29 -9.13 8.10
N PHE A 73 -11.48 -7.85 7.90
CA PHE A 73 -11.13 -6.85 8.90
C PHE A 73 -12.34 -6.24 9.59
N LYS A 74 -13.52 -6.49 9.05
CA LYS A 74 -14.73 -5.90 9.63
C LYS A 74 -15.15 -6.58 10.91
N ASP A 75 -14.93 -7.87 10.99
CA ASP A 75 -15.35 -8.63 12.16
C ASP A 75 -14.64 -8.19 13.42
N THR A 76 -13.46 -7.62 13.27
CA THR A 76 -12.70 -7.20 14.43
C THR A 76 -13.28 -5.97 15.08
N GLU A 77 -14.21 -5.30 14.41
CA GLU A 77 -14.83 -4.11 14.94
C GLU A 77 -16.01 -4.42 15.85
N GLU A 78 -16.41 -5.65 15.87
CA GLU A 78 -17.54 -6.06 16.70
C GLU A 78 -17.16 -6.15 18.18
#